data_4ac61ffedd71480d8ad8a1571deac3d0
#
_entry.id   4ac61ffedd71480d8ad8a1571deac3d0
#
_cell.length_a   1.000
_cell.length_b   1.000
_cell.length_c   1.000
_cell.angle_alpha   90.00
_cell.angle_beta   90.00
_cell.angle_gamma   90.00
#
_symmetry.space_group_name_H-M   'P 1'
#
loop_
_entity.id
_entity.type
_entity.pdbx_description
1 polymer ?
#
loop_
_entity_poly.entity_id
_entity_poly.type
_entity_poly.pdbx_seq_one_letter_code
_entity_poly.pdbx_strand_id
1 'polypeptide(L)'
;MSLSRRAPLQHPLAQRFASAVESLSVALAPESTRLYHGTARNFLTYLGADHPEVVSLDQLRRDPHILGWMAKLRSRVPPLAPVTYISRLIFLRGIFAELASSAQLPELAQLLRRQDVPRPPRRLPRALTSQQDQLLQQELLRRNDLGANLLLLLRHTGMRIGEAADLSFDCLHDSGADQWAIHVPLGKLKTERMVPVDSFVCQLVQRLRFFRSLDPLPADGRLLARSSTREALIRQLRRYLHAVCAEAGIAKRIVPHQLRHTYASEMLRSGVEFLSIMKLLGHASPEMTMLYIDIALTDLQREFHAARSEPRHLAPQPKTQVASARAGLEGVVDSLLTTQHLLEMFRRSLPDGAPRRCLERVSNRLTKILAIARKLGTQE
;
A
#
# COMPACT_ATOMS: atom_id res chain seq x y z
N MET A 1 -29.45 -13.08 -11.84
CA MET A 1 -30.22 -12.67 -10.66
C MET A 1 -30.16 -11.16 -10.55
N SER A 2 -31.30 -10.52 -10.74
CA SER A 2 -31.56 -9.07 -10.73
C SER A 2 -30.94 -8.43 -9.48
N LEU A 3 -30.13 -7.40 -9.67
CA LEU A 3 -29.81 -6.44 -8.61
C LEU A 3 -31.16 -5.92 -8.10
N SER A 4 -31.53 -6.29 -6.88
CA SER A 4 -32.66 -5.71 -6.18
C SER A 4 -32.55 -4.18 -6.32
N ARG A 5 -33.36 -3.60 -7.18
CA ARG A 5 -33.55 -2.15 -7.26
C ARG A 5 -34.11 -1.75 -5.90
N ARG A 6 -33.23 -1.30 -5.00
CA ARG A 6 -33.68 -0.67 -3.75
C ARG A 6 -34.60 0.48 -4.16
N ALA A 7 -35.77 0.56 -3.52
CA ALA A 7 -36.74 1.60 -3.75
C ALA A 7 -36.05 2.99 -3.83
N PRO A 8 -36.52 3.87 -4.71
CA PRO A 8 -36.00 5.23 -4.79
C PRO A 8 -36.11 5.89 -3.40
N LEU A 9 -35.11 6.62 -3.02
CA LEU A 9 -35.05 7.33 -1.75
C LEU A 9 -36.07 8.50 -1.84
N GLN A 10 -37.13 8.44 -1.07
CA GLN A 10 -38.14 9.52 -0.98
C GLN A 10 -37.65 10.58 0.02
N HIS A 11 -36.72 11.43 -0.41
CA HIS A 11 -36.28 12.58 0.37
C HIS A 11 -36.17 13.79 -0.55
N PRO A 12 -36.64 15.00 -0.15
CA PRO A 12 -36.64 16.21 -1.00
C PRO A 12 -35.25 16.53 -1.57
N LEU A 13 -34.18 16.29 -0.80
CA LEU A 13 -32.81 16.53 -1.23
C LEU A 13 -32.19 15.41 -2.12
N ALA A 14 -32.92 14.31 -2.37
CA ALA A 14 -32.38 13.14 -3.07
C ALA A 14 -31.81 13.49 -4.46
N GLN A 15 -32.51 14.31 -5.23
CA GLN A 15 -32.08 14.73 -6.56
C GLN A 15 -30.82 15.62 -6.50
N ARG A 16 -30.74 16.56 -5.55
CA ARG A 16 -29.55 17.42 -5.37
C ARG A 16 -28.31 16.62 -5.03
N PHE A 17 -28.43 15.65 -4.10
CA PHE A 17 -27.34 14.75 -3.75
C PHE A 17 -26.95 13.83 -4.91
N ALA A 18 -27.90 13.34 -5.69
CA ALA A 18 -27.63 12.52 -6.86
C ALA A 18 -26.86 13.31 -7.92
N SER A 19 -27.29 14.52 -8.26
CA SER A 19 -26.61 15.40 -9.22
C SER A 19 -25.19 15.76 -8.76
N ALA A 20 -24.97 16.02 -7.47
CA ALA A 20 -23.63 16.26 -6.94
C ALA A 20 -22.72 15.04 -7.06
N VAL A 21 -23.23 13.83 -6.79
CA VAL A 21 -22.45 12.60 -7.00
C VAL A 21 -22.19 12.34 -8.48
N GLU A 22 -23.12 12.68 -9.37
CA GLU A 22 -22.97 12.57 -10.81
C GLU A 22 -21.87 13.48 -11.33
N SER A 23 -21.86 14.75 -10.91
CA SER A 23 -20.76 15.69 -11.20
C SER A 23 -19.39 15.14 -10.75
N LEU A 24 -19.30 14.66 -9.50
CA LEU A 24 -18.07 14.04 -9.00
C LEU A 24 -17.67 12.79 -9.77
N SER A 25 -18.63 12.04 -10.33
CA SER A 25 -18.40 10.77 -11.02
C SER A 25 -17.57 10.89 -12.28
N VAL A 26 -17.55 12.07 -12.91
CA VAL A 26 -16.75 12.36 -14.11
C VAL A 26 -15.26 12.08 -13.90
N ALA A 27 -14.76 12.37 -12.69
CA ALA A 27 -13.35 12.17 -12.32
C ALA A 27 -13.09 10.88 -11.51
N LEU A 28 -14.14 10.15 -11.12
CA LEU A 28 -14.05 9.02 -10.19
C LEU A 28 -14.14 7.67 -10.92
N ALA A 29 -13.48 6.66 -10.34
CA ALA A 29 -13.71 5.29 -10.76
C ALA A 29 -15.13 4.82 -10.37
N PRO A 30 -15.77 3.92 -11.17
CA PRO A 30 -17.16 3.45 -10.92
C PRO A 30 -17.39 2.91 -9.50
N GLU A 31 -16.41 2.23 -8.93
CA GLU A 31 -16.50 1.72 -7.56
C GLU A 31 -16.54 2.85 -6.52
N SER A 32 -15.75 3.92 -6.73
CA SER A 32 -15.79 5.11 -5.86
C SER A 32 -17.15 5.81 -5.97
N THR A 33 -17.68 6.01 -7.18
CA THR A 33 -19.01 6.57 -7.42
C THR A 33 -20.10 5.79 -6.67
N ARG A 34 -20.03 4.45 -6.68
CA ARG A 34 -20.96 3.59 -5.92
C ARG A 34 -20.89 3.85 -4.42
N LEU A 35 -19.71 4.08 -3.88
CA LEU A 35 -19.54 4.39 -2.45
C LEU A 35 -20.06 5.79 -2.09
N TYR A 36 -19.91 6.78 -2.98
CA TYR A 36 -20.50 8.10 -2.83
C TYR A 36 -22.05 8.00 -2.80
N HIS A 37 -22.67 7.32 -3.77
CA HIS A 37 -24.11 7.06 -3.77
C HIS A 37 -24.59 6.35 -2.50
N GLY A 38 -23.82 5.32 -2.05
CA GLY A 38 -24.13 4.60 -0.81
C GLY A 38 -24.09 5.50 0.43
N THR A 39 -23.17 6.46 0.46
CA THR A 39 -23.02 7.42 1.56
C THR A 39 -24.14 8.46 1.51
N ALA A 40 -24.42 9.04 0.35
CA ALA A 40 -25.53 9.97 0.14
C ALA A 40 -26.87 9.36 0.61
N ARG A 41 -27.15 8.14 0.15
CA ARG A 41 -28.37 7.40 0.56
C ARG A 41 -28.41 7.21 2.07
N ASN A 42 -27.32 6.79 2.71
CA ASN A 42 -27.29 6.58 4.15
C ASN A 42 -27.56 7.86 4.94
N PHE A 43 -26.97 8.98 4.51
CA PHE A 43 -27.19 10.28 5.15
C PHE A 43 -28.64 10.76 4.96
N LEU A 44 -29.16 10.69 3.76
CA LEU A 44 -30.55 11.10 3.48
C LEU A 44 -31.59 10.18 4.17
N THR A 45 -31.30 8.89 4.32
CA THR A 45 -32.14 7.99 5.12
C THR A 45 -32.14 8.41 6.60
N TYR A 46 -31.00 8.87 7.11
CA TYR A 46 -30.93 9.41 8.46
C TYR A 46 -31.75 10.70 8.59
N LEU A 47 -31.59 11.65 7.67
CA LEU A 47 -32.36 12.90 7.70
C LEU A 47 -33.87 12.63 7.63
N GLY A 48 -34.35 11.80 6.71
CA GLY A 48 -35.75 11.49 6.59
C GLY A 48 -36.34 10.78 7.81
N ALA A 49 -35.55 10.09 8.61
CA ALA A 49 -36.02 9.41 9.82
C ALA A 49 -35.94 10.29 11.08
N ASP A 50 -34.90 11.05 11.25
CA ASP A 50 -34.62 11.76 12.50
C ASP A 50 -34.84 13.28 12.37
N HIS A 51 -34.87 13.83 11.14
CA HIS A 51 -34.99 15.26 10.83
C HIS A 51 -35.86 15.48 9.57
N PRO A 52 -37.13 15.04 9.55
CA PRO A 52 -38.03 15.16 8.39
C PRO A 52 -38.33 16.61 7.98
N GLU A 53 -38.11 17.57 8.89
CA GLU A 53 -38.24 19.00 8.64
C GLU A 53 -37.20 19.56 7.66
N VAL A 54 -36.10 18.86 7.45
CA VAL A 54 -35.03 19.31 6.55
C VAL A 54 -35.37 18.95 5.11
N VAL A 55 -35.95 19.90 4.40
CA VAL A 55 -36.41 19.74 3.01
C VAL A 55 -35.55 20.48 1.99
N SER A 56 -34.67 21.41 2.44
CA SER A 56 -33.81 22.23 1.59
C SER A 56 -32.36 22.27 2.12
N LEU A 57 -31.38 22.61 1.25
CA LEU A 57 -29.94 22.62 1.60
C LEU A 57 -29.59 23.68 2.64
N ASP A 58 -30.23 24.81 2.60
CA ASP A 58 -30.05 25.95 3.52
C ASP A 58 -30.48 25.64 4.95
N GLN A 59 -31.32 24.61 5.15
CA GLN A 59 -31.78 24.15 6.47
C GLN A 59 -30.71 23.21 7.13
N LEU A 60 -29.76 22.71 6.37
CA LEU A 60 -28.72 21.84 6.93
C LEU A 60 -27.86 22.60 7.94
N ARG A 61 -27.66 22.01 9.11
CA ARG A 61 -26.83 22.53 10.19
C ARG A 61 -25.81 21.47 10.59
N ARG A 62 -24.66 21.94 11.09
CA ARG A 62 -23.66 21.05 11.66
C ARG A 62 -24.24 20.25 12.83
N ASP A 63 -24.85 20.93 13.77
CA ASP A 63 -25.63 20.37 14.87
C ASP A 63 -27.09 20.74 14.64
N PRO A 64 -28.03 19.80 14.67
CA PRO A 64 -27.89 18.38 15.04
C PRO A 64 -27.58 17.44 13.86
N HIS A 65 -27.67 17.89 12.59
CA HIS A 65 -27.79 17.01 11.45
C HIS A 65 -26.50 16.20 11.17
N ILE A 66 -25.34 16.85 11.18
CA ILE A 66 -24.05 16.14 10.89
C ILE A 66 -23.55 15.43 12.12
N LEU A 67 -23.53 16.10 13.28
CA LEU A 67 -23.05 15.49 14.51
C LEU A 67 -23.95 14.34 14.97
N GLY A 68 -25.27 14.48 14.83
CA GLY A 68 -26.23 13.40 15.10
C GLY A 68 -26.03 12.20 14.18
N TRP A 69 -25.82 12.43 12.85
CA TRP A 69 -25.51 11.34 11.93
C TRP A 69 -24.19 10.63 12.29
N MET A 70 -23.16 11.37 12.65
CA MET A 70 -21.89 10.80 13.10
C MET A 70 -22.08 9.96 14.37
N ALA A 71 -22.85 10.44 15.33
CA ALA A 71 -23.21 9.70 16.54
C ALA A 71 -23.98 8.42 16.21
N LYS A 72 -24.97 8.48 15.33
CA LYS A 72 -25.75 7.32 14.87
C LYS A 72 -24.89 6.28 14.14
N LEU A 73 -23.90 6.72 13.37
CA LEU A 73 -22.95 5.81 12.76
C LEU A 73 -22.06 5.08 13.78
N ARG A 74 -21.69 5.76 14.89
CA ARG A 74 -20.85 5.19 15.96
C ARG A 74 -21.62 4.24 16.87
N SER A 75 -22.90 4.54 17.14
CA SER A 75 -23.76 3.73 18.01
C SER A 75 -24.34 2.49 17.31
N ARG A 76 -24.03 2.30 16.03
CA ARG A 76 -24.58 1.18 15.27
C ARG A 76 -24.17 -0.17 15.81
N VAL A 77 -25.12 -1.10 15.89
CA VAL A 77 -24.91 -2.51 16.24
C VAL A 77 -25.22 -3.39 15.00
N PRO A 78 -24.27 -4.22 14.52
CA PRO A 78 -22.87 -4.29 14.91
C PRO A 78 -22.10 -3.01 14.50
N PRO A 79 -21.00 -2.67 15.20
CA PRO A 79 -20.27 -1.45 14.95
C PRO A 79 -19.64 -1.42 13.55
N LEU A 80 -19.56 -0.24 12.95
CA LEU A 80 -18.88 -0.07 11.68
C LEU A 80 -17.36 -0.26 11.84
N ALA A 81 -16.75 -0.92 10.86
CA ALA A 81 -15.29 -0.93 10.78
C ALA A 81 -14.76 0.51 10.70
N PRO A 82 -13.67 0.87 11.42
CA PRO A 82 -13.14 2.24 11.45
C PRO A 82 -12.89 2.82 10.06
N VAL A 83 -12.36 2.03 9.12
CA VAL A 83 -12.13 2.46 7.74
C VAL A 83 -13.45 2.80 7.02
N THR A 84 -14.51 2.03 7.26
CA THR A 84 -15.84 2.29 6.67
C THR A 84 -16.44 3.58 7.22
N TYR A 85 -16.32 3.83 8.52
CA TYR A 85 -16.75 5.07 9.16
C TYR A 85 -16.01 6.27 8.56
N ILE A 86 -14.69 6.23 8.52
CA ILE A 86 -13.82 7.27 7.96
C ILE A 86 -14.18 7.54 6.49
N SER A 87 -14.33 6.49 5.68
CA SER A 87 -14.69 6.62 4.26
C SER A 87 -16.02 7.33 4.07
N ARG A 88 -17.02 7.03 4.89
CA ARG A 88 -18.33 7.72 4.83
C ARG A 88 -18.19 9.21 5.12
N LEU A 89 -17.38 9.59 6.10
CA LEU A 89 -17.13 11.01 6.39
C LEU A 89 -16.44 11.71 5.21
N ILE A 90 -15.41 11.07 4.64
CA ILE A 90 -14.68 11.62 3.49
C ILE A 90 -15.63 11.82 2.29
N PHE A 91 -16.46 10.81 2.00
CA PHE A 91 -17.38 10.88 0.87
C PHE A 91 -18.47 11.94 1.10
N LEU A 92 -19.06 12.00 2.29
CA LEU A 92 -20.07 13.04 2.59
C LEU A 92 -19.47 14.45 2.51
N ARG A 93 -18.23 14.63 3.00
CA ARG A 93 -17.52 15.90 2.88
C ARG A 93 -17.30 16.30 1.41
N GLY A 94 -16.92 15.34 0.55
CA GLY A 94 -16.81 15.58 -0.89
C GLY A 94 -18.14 16.00 -1.53
N ILE A 95 -19.24 15.34 -1.14
CA ILE A 95 -20.59 15.72 -1.60
C ILE A 95 -20.95 17.14 -1.16
N PHE A 96 -20.70 17.50 0.11
CA PHE A 96 -20.96 18.86 0.59
C PHE A 96 -20.11 19.92 -0.11
N ALA A 97 -18.86 19.63 -0.43
CA ALA A 97 -18.01 20.55 -1.20
C ALA A 97 -18.60 20.80 -2.61
N GLU A 98 -19.10 19.75 -3.27
CA GLU A 98 -19.75 19.86 -4.57
C GLU A 98 -21.09 20.60 -4.48
N LEU A 99 -21.91 20.29 -3.48
CA LEU A 99 -23.17 21.00 -3.23
C LEU A 99 -22.96 22.48 -2.90
N ALA A 100 -21.91 22.80 -2.13
CA ALA A 100 -21.55 24.18 -1.81
C ALA A 100 -21.22 25.00 -3.06
N SER A 101 -20.49 24.39 -4.00
CA SER A 101 -20.14 25.02 -5.28
C SER A 101 -21.35 25.16 -6.20
N SER A 102 -22.10 24.08 -6.41
CA SER A 102 -23.20 24.03 -7.37
C SER A 102 -24.45 24.82 -6.94
N ALA A 103 -24.71 24.91 -5.63
CA ALA A 103 -25.83 25.66 -5.07
C ALA A 103 -25.45 27.07 -4.60
N GLN A 104 -24.18 27.47 -4.74
CA GLN A 104 -23.67 28.77 -4.24
C GLN A 104 -23.90 28.97 -2.72
N LEU A 105 -23.81 27.87 -1.94
CA LEU A 105 -23.99 27.86 -0.49
C LEU A 105 -22.64 27.41 0.19
N PRO A 106 -21.65 28.31 0.32
CA PRO A 106 -20.30 27.97 0.78
C PRO A 106 -20.26 27.38 2.19
N GLU A 107 -21.25 27.69 3.03
CA GLU A 107 -21.41 27.17 4.38
C GLU A 107 -21.56 25.64 4.41
N LEU A 108 -22.10 25.01 3.36
CA LEU A 108 -22.24 23.56 3.28
C LEU A 108 -20.89 22.84 3.36
N ALA A 109 -19.84 23.43 2.79
CA ALA A 109 -18.49 22.85 2.85
C ALA A 109 -17.92 22.82 4.27
N GLN A 110 -18.45 23.65 5.20
CA GLN A 110 -18.01 23.75 6.57
C GLN A 110 -18.78 22.86 7.54
N LEU A 111 -19.86 22.22 7.09
CA LEU A 111 -20.69 21.35 7.92
C LEU A 111 -19.91 20.12 8.41
N LEU A 112 -19.04 19.57 7.58
CA LEU A 112 -18.18 18.44 7.91
C LEU A 112 -16.70 18.81 7.65
N ARG A 113 -16.00 19.16 8.70
CA ARG A 113 -14.63 19.68 8.64
C ARG A 113 -13.60 18.55 8.50
N ARG A 114 -12.40 18.88 8.00
CA ARG A 114 -11.29 17.91 7.89
C ARG A 114 -10.92 17.29 9.25
N GLN A 115 -10.96 18.07 10.31
CA GLN A 115 -10.66 17.63 11.67
C GLN A 115 -11.69 16.64 12.25
N ASP A 116 -12.92 16.58 11.69
CA ASP A 116 -13.96 15.63 12.11
C ASP A 116 -13.66 14.22 11.60
N VAL A 117 -12.77 14.09 10.61
CA VAL A 117 -12.39 12.82 10.02
C VAL A 117 -11.22 12.25 10.82
N PRO A 118 -11.43 11.15 11.59
CA PRO A 118 -10.36 10.53 12.34
C PRO A 118 -9.25 10.03 11.43
N ARG A 119 -8.02 10.01 11.94
CA ARG A 119 -6.92 9.34 11.23
C ARG A 119 -7.18 7.84 11.18
N PRO A 120 -7.00 7.20 10.01
CA PRO A 120 -7.16 5.75 9.92
C PRO A 120 -6.10 5.06 10.80
N PRO A 121 -6.49 3.99 11.52
CA PRO A 121 -5.53 3.21 12.29
C PRO A 121 -4.51 2.59 11.32
N ARG A 122 -3.23 2.75 11.60
CA ARG A 122 -2.16 2.04 10.90
C ARG A 122 -2.22 0.57 11.33
N ARG A 123 -2.50 -0.31 10.39
CA ARG A 123 -2.46 -1.76 10.62
C ARG A 123 -1.27 -2.33 9.88
N LEU A 124 -0.49 -3.13 10.57
CA LEU A 124 0.58 -3.90 9.94
C LEU A 124 0.00 -4.85 8.90
N PRO A 125 0.66 -5.06 7.76
CA PRO A 125 0.29 -6.09 6.81
C PRO A 125 0.24 -7.45 7.52
N ARG A 126 -0.72 -8.29 7.13
CA ARG A 126 -0.92 -9.61 7.72
C ARG A 126 -0.50 -10.67 6.72
N ALA A 127 0.79 -10.92 6.65
CA ALA A 127 1.30 -12.09 5.92
C ALA A 127 0.78 -13.39 6.55
N LEU A 128 0.77 -14.46 5.78
CA LEU A 128 0.54 -15.80 6.30
C LEU A 128 1.72 -16.22 7.17
N THR A 129 1.46 -17.05 8.17
CA THR A 129 2.54 -17.77 8.86
C THR A 129 3.14 -18.79 7.91
N SER A 130 4.39 -19.22 8.14
CA SER A 130 5.03 -20.25 7.29
C SER A 130 4.20 -21.53 7.22
N GLN A 131 3.60 -21.95 8.33
CA GLN A 131 2.73 -23.12 8.38
C GLN A 131 1.44 -22.92 7.55
N GLN A 132 0.78 -21.76 7.68
CA GLN A 132 -0.43 -21.47 6.90
C GLN A 132 -0.14 -21.39 5.40
N ASP A 133 0.98 -20.79 5.02
CA ASP A 133 1.39 -20.69 3.63
C ASP A 133 1.71 -22.06 3.03
N GLN A 134 2.42 -22.90 3.77
CA GLN A 134 2.75 -24.26 3.36
C GLN A 134 1.49 -25.11 3.17
N LEU A 135 0.58 -25.14 4.14
CA LEU A 135 -0.68 -25.90 4.05
C LEU A 135 -1.52 -25.42 2.87
N LEU A 136 -1.62 -24.11 2.67
CA LEU A 136 -2.37 -23.53 1.55
C LEU A 136 -1.77 -23.94 0.22
N GLN A 137 -0.44 -23.81 0.04
CA GLN A 137 0.22 -24.16 -1.21
C GLN A 137 0.12 -25.66 -1.50
N GLN A 138 0.27 -26.55 -0.51
CA GLN A 138 0.08 -28.00 -0.65
C GLN A 138 -1.32 -28.32 -1.16
N GLU A 139 -2.35 -27.74 -0.56
CA GLU A 139 -3.74 -27.98 -0.98
C GLU A 139 -4.03 -27.44 -2.37
N LEU A 140 -3.49 -26.24 -2.71
CA LEU A 140 -3.62 -25.68 -4.06
C LEU A 140 -2.93 -26.55 -5.12
N LEU A 141 -1.74 -27.07 -4.82
CA LEU A 141 -1.01 -27.98 -5.72
C LEU A 141 -1.76 -29.31 -5.91
N ARG A 142 -2.34 -29.85 -4.83
CA ARG A 142 -3.13 -31.07 -4.87
C ARG A 142 -4.36 -30.93 -5.77
N ARG A 143 -5.06 -29.78 -5.68
CA ARG A 143 -6.26 -29.53 -6.48
C ARG A 143 -5.95 -29.33 -7.96
N ASN A 144 -4.92 -28.57 -8.25
CA ASN A 144 -4.43 -28.28 -9.60
C ASN A 144 -5.52 -27.89 -10.63
N ASP A 145 -6.59 -27.23 -10.17
CA ASP A 145 -7.64 -26.67 -11.01
C ASP A 145 -7.35 -25.19 -11.38
N LEU A 146 -8.20 -24.59 -12.17
CA LEU A 146 -8.05 -23.18 -12.60
C LEU A 146 -7.94 -22.20 -11.43
N GLY A 147 -8.78 -22.38 -10.42
CA GLY A 147 -8.78 -21.50 -9.23
C GLY A 147 -7.50 -21.66 -8.41
N ALA A 148 -7.02 -22.89 -8.24
CA ALA A 148 -5.81 -23.22 -7.50
C ALA A 148 -4.57 -22.66 -8.19
N ASN A 149 -4.41 -22.88 -9.51
CA ASN A 149 -3.28 -22.35 -10.27
C ASN A 149 -3.27 -20.80 -10.28
N LEU A 150 -4.44 -20.17 -10.31
CA LEU A 150 -4.53 -18.72 -10.20
C LEU A 150 -4.12 -18.20 -8.81
N LEU A 151 -4.53 -18.86 -7.75
CA LEU A 151 -4.14 -18.46 -6.39
C LEU A 151 -2.64 -18.68 -6.14
N LEU A 152 -2.05 -19.74 -6.68
CA LEU A 152 -0.59 -19.93 -6.69
C LEU A 152 0.09 -18.80 -7.46
N LEU A 153 -0.42 -18.45 -8.66
CA LEU A 153 0.11 -17.32 -9.42
C LEU A 153 0.09 -16.03 -8.61
N LEU A 154 -1.01 -15.73 -7.91
CA LEU A 154 -1.10 -14.56 -7.01
C LEU A 154 -0.06 -14.62 -5.88
N ARG A 155 0.14 -15.81 -5.30
CA ARG A 155 1.09 -16.01 -4.20
C ARG A 155 2.54 -15.80 -4.64
N HIS A 156 2.91 -16.23 -5.85
CA HIS A 156 4.28 -16.20 -6.36
C HIS A 156 4.65 -14.94 -7.16
N THR A 157 3.67 -14.08 -7.47
CA THR A 157 3.91 -12.82 -8.21
C THR A 157 3.56 -11.57 -7.41
N GLY A 158 2.87 -11.74 -6.29
CA GLY A 158 2.42 -10.62 -5.48
C GLY A 158 1.41 -9.68 -6.18
N MET A 159 0.87 -10.04 -7.34
CA MET A 159 -0.12 -9.21 -8.04
C MET A 159 -1.45 -9.16 -7.27
N ARG A 160 -2.24 -8.11 -7.53
CA ARG A 160 -3.58 -7.98 -6.94
C ARG A 160 -4.56 -8.92 -7.66
N ILE A 161 -5.55 -9.46 -6.94
CA ILE A 161 -6.57 -10.33 -7.55
C ILE A 161 -7.29 -9.66 -8.72
N GLY A 162 -7.45 -8.33 -8.70
CA GLY A 162 -8.02 -7.60 -9.81
C GLY A 162 -7.10 -7.50 -11.02
N GLU A 163 -5.79 -7.42 -10.81
CA GLU A 163 -4.77 -7.46 -11.88
C GLU A 163 -4.74 -8.85 -12.52
N ALA A 164 -4.78 -9.91 -11.72
CA ALA A 164 -4.83 -11.28 -12.22
C ALA A 164 -6.12 -11.56 -13.02
N ALA A 165 -7.25 -11.00 -12.61
CA ALA A 165 -8.50 -11.12 -13.38
C ALA A 165 -8.42 -10.41 -14.75
N ASP A 166 -7.52 -9.46 -14.92
CA ASP A 166 -7.35 -8.67 -16.14
C ASP A 166 -6.14 -9.13 -17.00
N LEU A 167 -5.42 -10.20 -16.59
CA LEU A 167 -4.28 -10.71 -17.34
C LEU A 167 -4.64 -11.07 -18.77
N SER A 168 -3.80 -10.63 -19.71
CA SER A 168 -3.87 -11.08 -21.10
C SER A 168 -3.50 -12.56 -21.22
N PHE A 169 -4.05 -13.24 -22.23
CA PHE A 169 -3.64 -14.59 -22.59
C PHE A 169 -2.13 -14.67 -22.88
N ASP A 170 -1.57 -13.61 -23.50
CA ASP A 170 -0.16 -13.50 -23.85
C ASP A 170 0.66 -12.71 -22.80
N CYS A 171 0.28 -12.78 -21.53
CA CYS A 171 0.94 -12.04 -20.46
C CYS A 171 2.37 -12.50 -20.14
N LEU A 172 2.78 -13.69 -20.60
CA LEU A 172 4.11 -14.24 -20.35
C LEU A 172 5.06 -13.87 -21.49
N HIS A 173 6.13 -13.17 -21.19
CA HIS A 173 7.15 -12.70 -22.12
C HIS A 173 8.49 -13.35 -21.84
N ASP A 174 9.14 -13.83 -22.89
CA ASP A 174 10.53 -14.26 -22.85
C ASP A 174 11.44 -13.03 -22.99
N SER A 175 12.32 -12.85 -22.02
CA SER A 175 13.32 -11.76 -22.03
C SER A 175 14.71 -12.25 -22.51
N GLY A 176 14.79 -13.47 -23.01
CA GLY A 176 16.05 -14.13 -23.40
C GLY A 176 16.83 -14.74 -22.21
N ALA A 177 17.77 -15.61 -22.51
CA ALA A 177 18.63 -16.28 -21.49
C ALA A 177 17.83 -16.96 -20.36
N ASP A 178 16.74 -17.65 -20.70
CA ASP A 178 15.81 -18.30 -19.73
C ASP A 178 15.17 -17.35 -18.73
N GLN A 179 15.16 -16.06 -19.01
CA GLN A 179 14.50 -15.06 -18.17
C GLN A 179 13.08 -14.78 -18.66
N TRP A 180 12.15 -15.01 -17.78
CA TRP A 180 10.73 -14.80 -18.05
C TRP A 180 10.15 -13.69 -17.20
N ALA A 181 9.19 -12.98 -17.75
CA ALA A 181 8.45 -11.96 -17.02
C ALA A 181 6.97 -11.99 -17.37
N ILE A 182 6.11 -11.67 -16.40
CA ILE A 182 4.68 -11.47 -16.62
C ILE A 182 4.40 -9.99 -16.75
N HIS A 183 3.76 -9.62 -17.85
CA HIS A 183 3.18 -8.32 -18.05
C HIS A 183 1.90 -8.20 -17.22
N VAL A 184 1.94 -7.37 -16.18
CA VAL A 184 0.79 -7.08 -15.34
C VAL A 184 0.13 -5.80 -15.83
N PRO A 185 -1.13 -5.87 -16.31
CA PRO A 185 -1.81 -4.72 -16.91
C PRO A 185 -2.14 -3.63 -15.89
N LEU A 186 -2.55 -2.46 -16.39
CA LEU A 186 -2.98 -1.32 -15.60
C LEU A 186 -4.01 -1.72 -14.55
N GLY A 187 -3.61 -1.66 -13.29
CA GLY A 187 -4.50 -1.91 -12.15
C GLY A 187 -5.16 -0.64 -11.61
N LYS A 188 -5.72 -0.72 -10.40
CA LYS A 188 -6.36 0.40 -9.70
C LYS A 188 -5.46 1.66 -9.60
N LEU A 189 -4.15 1.50 -9.56
CA LEU A 189 -3.18 2.59 -9.45
C LEU A 189 -2.67 3.09 -10.82
N LYS A 190 -3.25 2.61 -11.92
CA LYS A 190 -2.85 2.95 -13.31
C LYS A 190 -1.35 2.74 -13.55
N THR A 191 -0.76 1.71 -12.94
CA THR A 191 0.63 1.31 -13.14
C THR A 191 0.68 -0.04 -13.83
N GLU A 192 1.33 -0.10 -14.94
CA GLU A 192 1.69 -1.30 -15.70
C GLU A 192 3.10 -1.70 -15.31
N ARG A 193 3.41 -3.00 -15.28
CA ARG A 193 4.74 -3.46 -14.90
C ARG A 193 5.05 -4.86 -15.41
N MET A 194 6.33 -5.12 -15.60
CA MET A 194 6.86 -6.46 -15.79
C MET A 194 7.29 -7.03 -14.44
N VAL A 195 6.84 -8.25 -14.14
CA VAL A 195 7.22 -9.00 -12.95
C VAL A 195 8.07 -10.19 -13.38
N PRO A 196 9.36 -10.25 -13.06
CA PRO A 196 10.20 -11.42 -13.32
C PRO A 196 9.63 -12.65 -12.64
N VAL A 197 9.69 -13.79 -13.32
CA VAL A 197 9.13 -15.05 -12.86
C VAL A 197 10.07 -16.22 -13.14
N ASP A 198 9.94 -17.26 -12.32
CA ASP A 198 10.67 -18.51 -12.45
C ASP A 198 9.92 -19.54 -13.33
N SER A 199 10.56 -20.68 -13.56
CA SER A 199 9.98 -21.78 -14.33
C SER A 199 8.68 -22.33 -13.73
N PHE A 200 8.52 -22.29 -12.40
CA PHE A 200 7.29 -22.75 -11.75
C PHE A 200 6.11 -21.83 -12.12
N VAL A 201 6.30 -20.52 -12.06
CA VAL A 201 5.27 -19.55 -12.46
C VAL A 201 4.97 -19.65 -13.95
N CYS A 202 5.96 -19.90 -14.81
CA CYS A 202 5.74 -20.18 -16.23
C CYS A 202 4.81 -21.40 -16.43
N GLN A 203 5.04 -22.48 -15.68
CA GLN A 203 4.17 -23.68 -15.73
C GLN A 203 2.74 -23.35 -15.25
N LEU A 204 2.57 -22.51 -14.22
CA LEU A 204 1.24 -22.08 -13.77
C LEU A 204 0.49 -21.34 -14.88
N VAL A 205 1.15 -20.43 -15.59
CA VAL A 205 0.56 -19.70 -16.73
C VAL A 205 0.18 -20.64 -17.85
N GLN A 206 1.04 -21.62 -18.18
CA GLN A 206 0.75 -22.63 -19.20
C GLN A 206 -0.47 -23.48 -18.82
N ARG A 207 -0.59 -23.90 -17.55
CA ARG A 207 -1.77 -24.62 -17.07
C ARG A 207 -3.03 -23.76 -17.16
N LEU A 208 -2.95 -22.47 -16.79
CA LEU A 208 -4.08 -21.55 -16.94
C LEU A 208 -4.48 -21.36 -18.41
N ARG A 209 -3.52 -21.27 -19.34
CA ARG A 209 -3.79 -21.26 -20.79
C ARG A 209 -4.47 -22.55 -21.25
N PHE A 210 -4.02 -23.70 -20.75
CA PHE A 210 -4.66 -24.99 -21.04
C PHE A 210 -6.11 -25.01 -20.54
N PHE A 211 -6.39 -24.63 -19.30
CA PHE A 211 -7.77 -24.52 -18.80
C PHE A 211 -8.60 -23.54 -19.63
N ARG A 212 -7.99 -22.43 -20.06
CA ARG A 212 -8.68 -21.44 -20.91
C ARG A 212 -9.03 -22.00 -22.27
N SER A 213 -8.19 -22.85 -22.86
CA SER A 213 -8.47 -23.49 -24.16
C SER A 213 -9.63 -24.51 -24.10
N LEU A 214 -9.91 -25.08 -22.94
CA LEU A 214 -11.02 -25.98 -22.69
C LEU A 214 -12.34 -25.25 -22.37
N ASP A 215 -12.30 -23.93 -22.13
CA ASP A 215 -13.47 -23.13 -21.77
C ASP A 215 -14.30 -22.84 -23.02
N PRO A 216 -15.63 -23.10 -23.03
CA PRO A 216 -16.50 -22.85 -24.16
C PRO A 216 -16.76 -21.37 -24.43
N LEU A 217 -16.38 -20.48 -23.51
CA LEU A 217 -16.57 -19.04 -23.70
C LEU A 217 -15.66 -18.49 -24.79
N PRO A 218 -16.14 -17.49 -25.58
CA PRO A 218 -15.37 -16.87 -26.64
C PRO A 218 -14.02 -16.35 -26.16
N ALA A 219 -13.02 -16.41 -27.01
CA ALA A 219 -11.71 -15.84 -26.76
C ALA A 219 -11.83 -14.30 -26.70
N ASP A 220 -11.62 -13.73 -25.52
CA ASP A 220 -11.65 -12.27 -25.28
C ASP A 220 -10.23 -11.69 -25.05
N GLY A 221 -9.20 -12.45 -25.44
CA GLY A 221 -7.79 -12.09 -25.25
C GLY A 221 -7.30 -12.16 -23.81
N ARG A 222 -8.12 -12.69 -22.88
CA ARG A 222 -7.77 -12.81 -21.47
C ARG A 222 -7.40 -14.24 -21.08
N LEU A 223 -6.52 -14.32 -20.09
CA LEU A 223 -6.10 -15.59 -19.49
C LEU A 223 -7.24 -16.29 -18.75
N LEU A 224 -8.18 -15.53 -18.20
CA LEU A 224 -9.34 -16.05 -17.47
C LEU A 224 -10.63 -15.69 -18.21
N ALA A 225 -11.42 -16.72 -18.56
CA ALA A 225 -12.74 -16.52 -19.17
C ALA A 225 -13.68 -15.80 -18.20
N ARG A 226 -14.54 -14.96 -18.76
CA ARG A 226 -15.57 -14.24 -18.02
C ARG A 226 -16.96 -14.58 -18.54
N SER A 227 -17.69 -15.36 -17.77
CA SER A 227 -19.12 -15.59 -18.01
C SER A 227 -19.99 -14.41 -17.51
N SER A 228 -19.41 -13.48 -16.76
CA SER A 228 -20.13 -12.36 -16.11
C SER A 228 -19.16 -11.19 -15.84
N THR A 229 -19.53 -10.30 -14.89
CA THR A 229 -18.71 -9.14 -14.56
C THR A 229 -17.38 -9.54 -13.89
N ARG A 230 -16.37 -8.66 -14.04
CA ARG A 230 -15.07 -8.78 -13.36
C ARG A 230 -15.22 -8.96 -11.83
N GLU A 231 -16.15 -8.22 -11.24
CA GLU A 231 -16.45 -8.27 -9.81
C GLU A 231 -17.04 -9.61 -9.38
N ALA A 232 -17.82 -10.24 -10.25
CA ALA A 232 -18.35 -11.59 -10.01
C ALA A 232 -17.24 -12.63 -10.00
N LEU A 233 -16.30 -12.58 -10.95
CA LEU A 233 -15.11 -13.43 -10.99
C LEU A 233 -14.28 -13.25 -9.70
N ILE A 234 -13.99 -12.02 -9.32
CA ILE A 234 -13.24 -11.73 -8.09
C ILE A 234 -13.97 -12.27 -6.84
N ARG A 235 -15.30 -12.17 -6.79
CA ARG A 235 -16.08 -12.75 -5.67
C ARG A 235 -16.02 -14.26 -5.65
N GLN A 236 -16.05 -14.90 -6.82
CA GLN A 236 -15.92 -16.36 -6.96
C GLN A 236 -14.56 -16.84 -6.47
N LEU A 237 -13.47 -16.19 -6.89
CA LEU A 237 -12.11 -16.50 -6.45
C LEU A 237 -11.91 -16.32 -4.94
N ARG A 238 -12.53 -15.29 -4.34
CA ARG A 238 -12.51 -15.11 -2.88
C ARG A 238 -13.23 -16.24 -2.13
N ARG A 239 -14.37 -16.70 -2.66
CA ARG A 239 -15.10 -17.85 -2.10
C ARG A 239 -14.29 -19.13 -2.24
N TYR A 240 -13.67 -19.33 -3.41
CA TYR A 240 -12.80 -20.46 -3.67
C TYR A 240 -11.61 -20.50 -2.70
N LEU A 241 -10.88 -19.38 -2.51
CA LEU A 241 -9.81 -19.28 -1.51
C LEU A 241 -10.29 -19.67 -0.11
N HIS A 242 -11.48 -19.20 0.27
CA HIS A 242 -12.04 -19.52 1.59
C HIS A 242 -12.34 -21.02 1.74
N ALA A 243 -12.88 -21.68 0.72
CA ALA A 243 -13.13 -23.11 0.71
C ALA A 243 -11.81 -23.92 0.82
N VAL A 244 -10.81 -23.55 0.01
CA VAL A 244 -9.48 -24.18 0.06
C VAL A 244 -8.84 -24.06 1.44
N CYS A 245 -8.91 -22.88 2.07
CA CYS A 245 -8.38 -22.68 3.41
C CYS A 245 -9.08 -23.57 4.45
N ALA A 246 -10.40 -23.74 4.35
CA ALA A 246 -11.15 -24.62 5.26
C ALA A 246 -10.72 -26.09 5.12
N GLU A 247 -10.54 -26.57 3.88
CA GLU A 247 -10.08 -27.94 3.61
C GLU A 247 -8.62 -28.16 4.00
N ALA A 248 -7.77 -27.14 3.87
CA ALA A 248 -6.39 -27.15 4.36
C ALA A 248 -6.29 -27.07 5.90
N GLY A 249 -7.41 -27.06 6.65
CA GLY A 249 -7.42 -26.95 8.10
C GLY A 249 -7.02 -25.57 8.65
N ILE A 250 -7.09 -24.53 7.82
CA ILE A 250 -6.72 -23.17 8.22
C ILE A 250 -7.96 -22.47 8.79
N ALA A 251 -8.08 -22.43 10.12
CA ALA A 251 -9.24 -21.84 10.81
C ALA A 251 -9.38 -20.32 10.58
N LYS A 252 -8.27 -19.61 10.36
CA LYS A 252 -8.27 -18.17 10.14
C LYS A 252 -8.70 -17.83 8.72
N ARG A 253 -9.65 -16.89 8.59
CA ARG A 253 -10.05 -16.36 7.28
C ARG A 253 -8.89 -15.68 6.57
N ILE A 254 -8.47 -16.23 5.43
CA ILE A 254 -7.46 -15.66 4.55
C ILE A 254 -8.16 -14.89 3.43
N VAL A 255 -7.57 -13.77 3.04
CA VAL A 255 -8.01 -12.95 1.89
C VAL A 255 -6.88 -12.82 0.87
N PRO A 256 -7.18 -12.64 -0.44
CA PRO A 256 -6.16 -12.59 -1.50
C PRO A 256 -5.05 -11.56 -1.26
N HIS A 257 -5.35 -10.47 -0.57
CA HIS A 257 -4.35 -9.46 -0.25
C HIS A 257 -3.26 -9.96 0.72
N GLN A 258 -3.58 -10.99 1.53
CA GLN A 258 -2.58 -11.63 2.40
C GLN A 258 -1.56 -12.46 1.61
N LEU A 259 -1.95 -13.07 0.47
CA LEU A 259 -1.00 -13.74 -0.43
C LEU A 259 0.07 -12.76 -0.93
N ARG A 260 -0.36 -11.56 -1.33
CA ARG A 260 0.53 -10.48 -1.73
C ARG A 260 1.40 -9.98 -0.57
N HIS A 261 0.86 -9.90 0.65
CA HIS A 261 1.64 -9.57 1.84
C HIS A 261 2.71 -10.62 2.12
N THR A 262 2.36 -11.90 1.95
CA THR A 262 3.29 -13.02 2.13
C THR A 262 4.42 -12.96 1.11
N TYR A 263 4.10 -12.73 -0.18
CA TYR A 263 5.11 -12.52 -1.23
C TYR A 263 6.06 -11.36 -0.90
N ALA A 264 5.50 -10.19 -0.54
CA ALA A 264 6.30 -9.03 -0.21
C ALA A 264 7.25 -9.27 0.99
N SER A 265 6.75 -9.93 2.03
CA SER A 265 7.55 -10.28 3.21
C SER A 265 8.62 -11.33 2.89
N GLU A 266 8.34 -12.26 1.99
CA GLU A 266 9.31 -13.25 1.50
C GLU A 266 10.43 -12.58 0.71
N MET A 267 10.10 -11.70 -0.26
CA MET A 267 11.08 -10.94 -1.03
C MET A 267 11.99 -10.11 -0.13
N LEU A 268 11.42 -9.46 0.89
CA LEU A 268 12.18 -8.69 1.85
C LEU A 268 13.15 -9.58 2.65
N ARG A 269 12.71 -10.74 3.15
CA ARG A 269 13.55 -11.71 3.87
C ARG A 269 14.64 -12.30 2.98
N SER A 270 14.39 -12.44 1.69
CA SER A 270 15.36 -12.89 0.70
C SER A 270 16.38 -11.80 0.30
N GLY A 271 16.33 -10.64 0.94
CA GLY A 271 17.28 -9.55 0.71
C GLY A 271 17.01 -8.71 -0.55
N VAL A 272 15.81 -8.83 -1.15
CA VAL A 272 15.43 -7.98 -2.28
C VAL A 272 15.30 -6.54 -1.80
N GLU A 273 15.96 -5.61 -2.50
CA GLU A 273 15.95 -4.20 -2.16
C GLU A 273 14.54 -3.61 -2.12
N PHE A 274 14.30 -2.71 -1.20
CA PHE A 274 13.02 -2.06 -0.97
C PHE A 274 12.41 -1.42 -2.23
N LEU A 275 13.22 -0.71 -3.03
CA LEU A 275 12.75 -0.08 -4.28
C LEU A 275 12.35 -1.12 -5.32
N SER A 276 13.05 -2.26 -5.36
CA SER A 276 12.70 -3.38 -6.24
C SER A 276 11.38 -4.01 -5.82
N ILE A 277 11.15 -4.24 -4.54
CA ILE A 277 9.86 -4.73 -4.01
C ILE A 277 8.73 -3.74 -4.35
N MET A 278 8.97 -2.44 -4.21
CA MET A 278 8.02 -1.40 -4.58
C MET A 278 7.61 -1.50 -6.06
N LYS A 279 8.59 -1.68 -6.95
CA LYS A 279 8.35 -1.87 -8.39
C LYS A 279 7.62 -3.18 -8.69
N LEU A 280 8.06 -4.31 -8.13
CA LEU A 280 7.42 -5.62 -8.28
C LEU A 280 5.94 -5.59 -7.87
N LEU A 281 5.64 -4.92 -6.79
CA LEU A 281 4.26 -4.78 -6.29
C LEU A 281 3.47 -3.69 -7.04
N GLY A 282 4.09 -2.78 -7.77
CA GLY A 282 3.43 -1.62 -8.38
C GLY A 282 2.82 -0.71 -7.32
N HIS A 283 3.60 -0.32 -6.32
CA HIS A 283 3.22 0.67 -5.33
C HIS A 283 3.57 2.07 -5.85
N ALA A 284 2.58 2.96 -5.87
CA ALA A 284 2.77 4.34 -6.30
C ALA A 284 3.47 5.21 -5.24
N SER A 285 3.46 4.77 -3.97
CA SER A 285 4.02 5.49 -2.83
C SER A 285 4.88 4.56 -1.98
N PRO A 286 6.05 5.02 -1.53
CA PRO A 286 6.93 4.27 -0.64
C PRO A 286 6.25 3.84 0.66
N GLU A 287 5.33 4.67 1.20
CA GLU A 287 4.65 4.37 2.47
C GLU A 287 3.88 3.04 2.40
N MET A 288 3.38 2.65 1.22
CA MET A 288 2.69 1.38 1.03
C MET A 288 3.63 0.17 1.20
N THR A 289 4.91 0.34 0.86
CA THR A 289 5.93 -0.72 0.99
C THR A 289 6.60 -0.66 2.37
N MET A 290 6.75 0.53 2.96
CA MET A 290 7.31 0.69 4.31
C MET A 290 6.54 -0.10 5.38
N LEU A 291 5.24 -0.34 5.18
CA LEU A 291 4.45 -1.19 6.06
C LEU A 291 4.99 -2.62 6.19
N TYR A 292 5.78 -3.11 5.24
CA TYR A 292 6.41 -4.44 5.30
C TYR A 292 7.71 -4.42 6.10
N ILE A 293 8.39 -3.29 6.18
CA ILE A 293 9.59 -3.13 7.02
C ILE A 293 9.21 -3.22 8.49
N ASP A 294 8.07 -2.66 8.89
CA ASP A 294 7.57 -2.73 10.26
C ASP A 294 7.26 -4.18 10.71
N ILE A 295 7.02 -5.12 9.77
CA ILE A 295 6.84 -6.55 10.07
C ILE A 295 8.18 -7.25 10.29
N ALA A 296 9.22 -6.78 9.64
CA ALA A 296 10.57 -7.34 9.77
C ALA A 296 11.23 -7.01 11.13
N LEU A 297 10.52 -6.36 12.07
CA LEU A 297 11.05 -6.09 13.42
C LEU A 297 11.39 -7.39 14.19
N THR A 298 10.67 -8.48 13.98
CA THR A 298 11.06 -9.80 14.51
C THR A 298 12.29 -10.37 13.78
N ASP A 299 12.42 -10.09 12.49
CA ASP A 299 13.62 -10.43 11.73
C ASP A 299 14.74 -9.44 12.05
N LEU A 300 14.46 -8.18 12.33
CA LEU A 300 15.42 -7.18 12.79
C LEU A 300 16.13 -7.61 14.09
N GLN A 301 15.41 -8.18 15.04
CA GLN A 301 16.04 -8.76 16.23
C GLN A 301 16.94 -9.93 15.87
N ARG A 302 16.52 -10.80 14.95
CA ARG A 302 17.34 -11.92 14.48
C ARG A 302 18.54 -11.43 13.70
N GLU A 303 18.37 -10.48 12.77
CA GLU A 303 19.46 -9.84 12.02
C GLU A 303 20.41 -9.08 12.94
N PHE A 304 19.88 -8.37 13.94
CA PHE A 304 20.67 -7.70 14.96
C PHE A 304 21.50 -8.70 15.77
N HIS A 305 20.91 -9.83 16.17
CA HIS A 305 21.63 -10.89 16.86
C HIS A 305 22.61 -11.63 15.94
N ALA A 306 22.24 -11.89 14.69
CA ALA A 306 23.15 -12.46 13.69
C ALA A 306 24.32 -11.53 13.39
N ALA A 307 24.05 -10.26 13.16
CA ALA A 307 25.09 -9.24 12.93
C ALA A 307 25.99 -9.01 14.17
N ARG A 308 25.52 -9.36 15.36
CA ARG A 308 26.33 -9.35 16.58
C ARG A 308 27.00 -10.68 16.89
N SER A 309 26.46 -11.79 16.38
CA SER A 309 26.98 -13.14 16.57
C SER A 309 28.05 -13.50 15.53
N GLU A 310 28.01 -12.89 14.33
CA GLU A 310 29.19 -12.91 13.47
C GLU A 310 30.29 -12.14 14.19
N PRO A 311 31.49 -12.75 14.37
CA PRO A 311 32.64 -11.97 14.79
C PRO A 311 32.71 -10.86 13.75
N ARG A 312 32.35 -9.64 14.16
CA ARG A 312 32.53 -8.49 13.29
C ARG A 312 33.94 -8.61 12.75
N HIS A 313 34.07 -8.94 11.47
CA HIS A 313 35.08 -8.24 10.70
C HIS A 313 34.65 -6.78 10.83
N LEU A 314 35.02 -6.17 11.93
CA LEU A 314 35.15 -4.75 12.07
C LEU A 314 35.72 -4.37 10.73
N ALA A 315 35.00 -3.66 9.91
CA ALA A 315 35.53 -3.01 8.73
C ALA A 315 36.86 -2.54 9.20
N PRO A 316 38.02 -3.00 8.55
CA PRO A 316 39.30 -2.92 9.16
C PRO A 316 39.30 -1.61 9.86
N GLN A 317 39.26 -1.68 11.19
CA GLN A 317 39.24 -0.43 11.95
C GLN A 317 40.35 0.29 11.26
N PRO A 318 40.14 1.47 10.63
CA PRO A 318 41.28 2.15 10.07
C PRO A 318 42.23 1.92 11.18
N LYS A 319 43.24 1.03 10.96
CA LYS A 319 44.13 0.67 12.00
C LYS A 319 44.54 1.99 12.60
N THR A 320 43.70 2.52 13.43
CA THR A 320 44.10 3.17 14.60
C THR A 320 44.74 1.98 15.31
N GLN A 321 45.86 1.55 14.73
CA GLN A 321 46.99 1.66 15.54
C GLN A 321 46.78 3.01 16.23
N VAL A 322 46.03 2.98 17.34
CA VAL A 322 46.52 3.59 18.51
C VAL A 322 47.86 2.89 18.63
N ALA A 323 48.76 3.30 17.74
CA ALA A 323 50.12 3.34 18.03
C ALA A 323 50.08 4.04 19.39
N SER A 324 50.06 3.21 20.39
CA SER A 324 50.59 3.55 21.67
C SER A 324 51.91 4.19 21.32
N ALA A 325 52.02 5.47 21.28
CA ALA A 325 53.22 6.24 21.10
C ALA A 325 53.16 7.34 20.03
N ARG A 326 52.01 7.88 19.71
CA ARG A 326 51.98 9.29 19.30
C ARG A 326 50.81 9.97 20.01
N ALA A 327 50.83 9.89 21.32
CA ALA A 327 50.17 10.83 22.21
C ALA A 327 50.91 12.17 22.12
N GLY A 328 51.10 12.66 20.90
CA GLY A 328 51.68 13.93 20.59
C GLY A 328 50.72 14.72 19.71
N LEU A 329 50.96 16.00 19.62
CA LEU A 329 50.21 16.97 18.84
C LEU A 329 50.03 16.54 17.37
N GLU A 330 50.98 15.78 16.80
CA GLU A 330 50.91 15.20 15.46
C GLU A 330 49.72 14.23 15.27
N GLY A 331 49.45 13.35 16.23
CA GLY A 331 48.31 12.44 16.17
C GLY A 331 46.98 13.16 16.24
N VAL A 332 46.90 14.27 16.98
CA VAL A 332 45.74 15.14 17.01
C VAL A 332 45.56 15.83 15.66
N VAL A 333 46.61 16.36 15.04
CA VAL A 333 46.57 17.00 13.72
C VAL A 333 46.09 16.01 12.64
N ASP A 334 46.62 14.77 12.63
CA ASP A 334 46.21 13.76 11.68
C ASP A 334 44.74 13.34 11.84
N SER A 335 44.24 13.22 13.06
CA SER A 335 42.81 12.95 13.34
C SER A 335 41.90 14.08 12.87
N LEU A 336 42.32 15.33 13.06
CA LEU A 336 41.58 16.51 12.62
C LEU A 336 41.57 16.62 11.07
N LEU A 337 42.68 16.28 10.40
CA LEU A 337 42.75 16.23 8.93
C LEU A 337 41.82 15.16 8.35
N THR A 338 41.82 13.97 8.95
CA THR A 338 40.92 12.89 8.54
C THR A 338 39.48 13.28 8.71
N THR A 339 39.13 13.90 9.83
CA THR A 339 37.78 14.40 10.11
C THR A 339 37.39 15.47 9.09
N GLN A 340 38.26 16.41 8.73
CA GLN A 340 38.02 17.43 7.73
C GLN A 340 37.74 16.80 6.36
N HIS A 341 38.51 15.79 5.95
CA HIS A 341 38.31 15.09 4.69
C HIS A 341 36.93 14.39 4.63
N LEU A 342 36.53 13.68 5.70
CA LEU A 342 35.24 13.02 5.79
C LEU A 342 34.07 14.02 5.74
N LEU A 343 34.19 15.13 6.44
CA LEU A 343 33.18 16.21 6.38
C LEU A 343 33.03 16.80 4.98
N GLU A 344 34.14 16.99 4.27
CA GLU A 344 34.10 17.50 2.89
C GLU A 344 33.50 16.49 1.92
N MET A 345 33.81 15.19 2.03
CA MET A 345 33.18 14.14 1.26
C MET A 345 31.66 14.11 1.50
N PHE A 346 31.25 14.17 2.77
CA PHE A 346 29.82 14.16 3.12
C PHE A 346 29.12 15.42 2.64
N ARG A 347 29.74 16.59 2.72
CA ARG A 347 29.22 17.85 2.19
C ARG A 347 28.93 17.78 0.69
N ARG A 348 29.82 17.11 -0.08
CA ARG A 348 29.66 16.94 -1.54
C ARG A 348 28.47 16.01 -1.90
N SER A 349 28.08 15.12 -1.02
CA SER A 349 26.93 14.21 -1.23
C SER A 349 25.59 14.84 -0.92
N LEU A 350 25.54 16.03 -0.28
CA LEU A 350 24.32 16.71 0.09
C LEU A 350 23.86 17.70 -0.98
N PRO A 351 22.53 17.77 -1.24
CA PRO A 351 21.97 18.82 -2.10
C PRO A 351 22.14 20.21 -1.46
N ASP A 352 22.08 21.24 -2.29
CA ASP A 352 22.16 22.62 -1.81
C ASP A 352 21.02 22.96 -0.85
N GLY A 353 21.38 23.44 0.34
CA GLY A 353 20.39 23.72 1.38
C GLY A 353 21.00 24.04 2.75
N ALA A 354 20.14 24.13 3.76
CA ALA A 354 20.54 24.43 5.14
C ALA A 354 21.54 23.42 5.74
N PRO A 355 21.43 22.09 5.48
CA PRO A 355 22.41 21.12 5.99
C PRO A 355 23.80 21.34 5.41
N ARG A 356 23.93 21.60 4.10
CA ARG A 356 25.23 21.85 3.44
C ARG A 356 25.92 23.11 3.98
N ARG A 357 25.16 24.21 4.20
CA ARG A 357 25.68 25.44 4.82
C ARG A 357 26.09 25.23 6.29
N CYS A 358 25.41 24.33 7.01
CA CYS A 358 25.80 23.96 8.38
C CYS A 358 27.16 23.26 8.40
N LEU A 359 27.35 22.27 7.53
CA LEU A 359 28.62 21.55 7.41
C LEU A 359 29.77 22.44 6.94
N GLU A 360 29.51 23.41 6.07
CA GLU A 360 30.50 24.39 5.65
C GLU A 360 31.00 25.24 6.83
N ARG A 361 30.10 25.67 7.71
CA ARG A 361 30.49 26.37 8.95
C ARG A 361 31.31 25.49 9.88
N VAL A 362 30.98 24.21 10.00
CA VAL A 362 31.74 23.24 10.81
C VAL A 362 33.13 23.02 10.19
N SER A 363 33.23 22.81 8.88
CA SER A 363 34.48 22.64 8.16
C SER A 363 35.39 23.86 8.33
N ASN A 364 34.86 25.07 8.23
CA ASN A 364 35.61 26.32 8.43
C ASN A 364 36.13 26.46 9.87
N ARG A 365 35.36 26.02 10.87
CA ARG A 365 35.83 25.99 12.27
C ARG A 365 36.97 24.98 12.45
N LEU A 366 36.82 23.80 11.85
CA LEU A 366 37.87 22.76 11.93
C LEU A 366 39.19 23.22 11.30
N THR A 367 39.13 23.96 10.19
CA THR A 367 40.29 24.56 9.54
C THR A 367 41.03 25.54 10.47
N LYS A 368 40.26 26.34 11.22
CA LYS A 368 40.87 27.24 12.22
C LYS A 368 41.55 26.49 13.37
N ILE A 369 40.91 25.44 13.86
CA ILE A 369 41.48 24.57 14.92
C ILE A 369 42.78 23.90 14.44
N LEU A 370 42.78 23.38 13.20
CA LEU A 370 43.97 22.80 12.56
C LEU A 370 45.11 23.80 12.45
N ALA A 371 44.83 25.05 12.10
CA ALA A 371 45.85 26.11 12.01
C ALA A 371 46.44 26.42 13.39
N ILE A 372 45.64 26.42 14.43
CA ILE A 372 46.14 26.60 15.82
C ILE A 372 47.00 25.39 16.25
N ALA A 373 46.52 24.15 16.03
CA ALA A 373 47.24 22.94 16.38
C ALA A 373 48.61 22.85 15.69
N ARG A 374 48.69 23.25 14.41
CA ARG A 374 49.99 23.29 13.68
C ARG A 374 50.96 24.35 14.25
N LYS A 375 50.42 25.52 14.66
CA LYS A 375 51.27 26.55 15.30
C LYS A 375 51.86 26.11 16.64
N LEU A 376 51.12 25.33 17.41
CA LEU A 376 51.60 24.78 18.68
C LEU A 376 52.69 23.75 18.47
N GLY A 377 52.67 22.97 17.37
CA GLY A 377 53.70 21.99 17.04
C GLY A 377 54.98 22.57 16.42
N THR A 378 54.99 23.84 16.04
CA THR A 378 56.19 24.55 15.53
C THR A 378 56.93 25.36 16.61
N GLN A 379 56.45 25.30 17.86
CA GLN A 379 57.03 26.01 18.99
C GLN A 379 57.78 25.06 19.97
N GLU A 380 57.82 23.75 19.67
CA GLU A 380 58.71 22.77 20.28
C GLU A 380 59.87 22.42 19.28
#